data_2b09648b0d655b3503d306e1c4bf34a4
#
_entry.id   2b09648b0d655b3503d306e1c4bf34a4
#
_cell.length_a   1.000
_cell.length_b   1.000
_cell.length_c   1.000
_cell.angle_alpha   90.00
_cell.angle_beta   90.00
_cell.angle_gamma   90.00
#
_symmetry.space_group_name_H-M   'P 1'
#
loop_
_entity.id
_entity.type
_entity.pdbx_description
1 polymer ?
#
loop_
_entity_poly.entity_id
_entity_poly.type
_entity_poly.pdbx_seq_one_letter_code
_entity_poly.pdbx_strand_id
1 'polypeptide(L)'
;MHAIGPYEFTDQDVERTLASTRTLFDLLPGGFPADPDGPAAPFRAIAERALDEHGDDDPDAALGIVWGEWRSAMHALREAGAYGPRADGLVAALHLGSGGVPKHPAAEVEVTWSGVVGDRQASRQHHGRPWQALCLWSSEVIDEFAAAGHPIGPGLAGENVTVSALPWDRVVPGAQLRIGEVRCEVSSYSLPCRKNARWFTDGRFDVMHHRHGPVSRVYATVLEPGTIRVGDPAILEPDA
;
A
#
# COMPACT_ATOMS: atom_id res chain seq x y z
N MET A 1 -1.83 6.19 22.12
CA MET A 1 -1.87 6.82 20.78
C MET A 1 -0.55 7.54 20.56
N HIS A 2 0.10 7.23 19.48
CA HIS A 2 1.41 7.75 19.09
C HIS A 2 1.21 8.56 17.82
N ALA A 3 1.88 9.69 17.64
CA ALA A 3 1.72 10.54 16.47
C ALA A 3 3.07 10.88 15.82
N ILE A 4 3.12 10.79 14.48
CA ILE A 4 4.24 11.24 13.67
C ILE A 4 3.67 12.17 12.59
N GLY A 5 3.85 13.47 12.77
CA GLY A 5 3.17 14.46 11.91
C GLY A 5 1.65 14.27 11.97
N PRO A 6 0.96 14.15 10.82
CA PRO A 6 -0.49 13.96 10.77
C PRO A 6 -0.94 12.50 10.98
N TYR A 7 -0.01 11.56 11.13
CA TYR A 7 -0.31 10.13 11.24
C TYR A 7 -0.45 9.72 12.70
N GLU A 8 -1.54 9.01 13.01
CA GLU A 8 -1.81 8.46 14.33
C GLU A 8 -1.61 6.95 14.33
N PHE A 9 -0.89 6.45 15.35
CA PHE A 9 -0.62 5.03 15.56
C PHE A 9 -1.20 4.59 16.90
N THR A 10 -1.81 3.43 16.94
CA THR A 10 -2.11 2.71 18.18
C THR A 10 -0.88 1.93 18.65
N ASP A 11 -0.85 1.47 19.91
CA ASP A 11 0.23 0.62 20.42
C ASP A 11 0.45 -0.62 19.53
N GLN A 12 -0.66 -1.21 19.04
CA GLN A 12 -0.60 -2.34 18.11
C GLN A 12 -0.03 -1.95 16.74
N ASP A 13 -0.29 -0.75 16.26
CA ASP A 13 0.29 -0.26 15.01
C ASP A 13 1.81 -0.06 15.16
N VAL A 14 2.27 0.47 16.31
CA VAL A 14 3.70 0.60 16.65
C VAL A 14 4.36 -0.77 16.63
N GLU A 15 3.87 -1.72 17.44
CA GLU A 15 4.39 -3.09 17.48
C GLU A 15 4.51 -3.71 16.08
N ARG A 16 3.46 -3.58 15.26
CA ARG A 16 3.43 -4.15 13.91
C ARG A 16 4.35 -3.45 12.93
N THR A 17 4.54 -2.13 13.05
CA THR A 17 5.50 -1.40 12.21
C THR A 17 6.91 -1.89 12.51
N LEU A 18 7.29 -1.92 13.77
CA LEU A 18 8.61 -2.37 14.18
C LEU A 18 8.87 -3.83 13.77
N ALA A 19 7.91 -4.73 13.96
CA ALA A 19 8.00 -6.12 13.53
C ALA A 19 8.09 -6.30 12.00
N SER A 20 7.58 -5.35 11.21
CA SER A 20 7.54 -5.43 9.74
C SER A 20 8.72 -4.71 9.07
N THR A 21 9.50 -3.94 9.79
CA THR A 21 10.49 -3.00 9.23
C THR A 21 11.43 -3.66 8.23
N ARG A 22 12.09 -4.76 8.60
CA ARG A 22 13.04 -5.45 7.71
C ARG A 22 12.34 -5.91 6.41
N THR A 23 11.17 -6.53 6.53
CA THR A 23 10.38 -7.00 5.39
C THR A 23 9.94 -5.86 4.48
N LEU A 24 9.59 -4.70 5.02
CA LEU A 24 9.18 -3.54 4.22
C LEU A 24 10.35 -3.01 3.38
N PHE A 25 11.55 -2.94 3.93
CA PHE A 25 12.76 -2.56 3.19
C PHE A 25 13.11 -3.59 2.09
N ASP A 26 12.89 -4.89 2.34
CA ASP A 26 13.13 -5.95 1.35
C ASP A 26 12.19 -5.86 0.12
N LEU A 27 11.06 -5.19 0.26
CA LEU A 27 10.07 -5.03 -0.82
C LEU A 27 10.30 -3.79 -1.68
N LEU A 28 11.26 -2.92 -1.33
CA LEU A 28 11.62 -1.77 -2.15
C LEU A 28 12.31 -2.20 -3.46
N PRO A 29 12.19 -1.45 -4.56
CA PRO A 29 12.90 -1.69 -5.81
C PRO A 29 14.40 -1.85 -5.59
N GLY A 30 15.02 -2.92 -6.11
CA GLY A 30 16.42 -3.23 -5.85
C GLY A 30 16.74 -3.58 -4.39
N GLY A 31 15.70 -3.92 -3.59
CA GLY A 31 15.74 -4.11 -2.14
C GLY A 31 16.78 -5.10 -1.66
N PHE A 32 17.17 -4.91 -0.41
CA PHE A 32 18.09 -5.77 0.32
C PHE A 32 17.58 -7.23 0.43
N PRO A 33 18.39 -8.29 0.24
CA PRO A 33 19.86 -8.21 0.06
C PRO A 33 20.33 -8.09 -1.40
N ALA A 34 19.41 -7.90 -2.37
CA ALA A 34 19.76 -7.88 -3.79
C ALA A 34 20.71 -6.73 -4.15
N ASP A 35 20.57 -5.60 -3.47
CA ASP A 35 21.49 -4.45 -3.59
C ASP A 35 21.83 -3.89 -2.20
N PRO A 36 22.81 -4.49 -1.50
CA PRO A 36 23.23 -4.04 -0.17
C PRO A 36 23.89 -2.64 -0.17
N ASP A 37 24.35 -2.17 -1.32
CA ASP A 37 25.01 -0.87 -1.51
C ASP A 37 24.10 0.14 -2.26
N GLY A 38 22.84 -0.23 -2.51
CA GLY A 38 21.89 0.59 -3.23
C GLY A 38 21.42 1.82 -2.46
N PRO A 39 20.66 2.74 -3.12
CA PRO A 39 20.20 4.00 -2.53
C PRO A 39 19.42 3.85 -1.22
N ALA A 40 18.74 2.73 -0.99
CA ALA A 40 17.98 2.46 0.22
C ALA A 40 18.83 1.93 1.39
N ALA A 41 20.02 1.42 1.15
CA ALA A 41 20.84 0.72 2.14
C ALA A 41 21.22 1.56 3.37
N PRO A 42 21.61 2.85 3.24
CA PRO A 42 21.95 3.68 4.41
C PRO A 42 20.77 3.85 5.37
N PHE A 43 19.57 4.06 4.84
CA PHE A 43 18.35 4.27 5.63
C PHE A 43 17.92 2.99 6.34
N ARG A 44 18.05 1.83 5.68
CA ARG A 44 17.82 0.53 6.29
C ARG A 44 18.74 0.32 7.50
N ALA A 45 20.03 0.58 7.37
CA ALA A 45 20.99 0.41 8.43
C ALA A 45 20.67 1.27 9.66
N ILE A 46 20.19 2.51 9.45
CA ILE A 46 19.74 3.39 10.54
C ILE A 46 18.48 2.82 11.20
N ALA A 47 17.50 2.38 10.43
CA ALA A 47 16.26 1.80 10.94
C ALA A 47 16.52 0.52 11.76
N GLU A 48 17.39 -0.37 11.27
CA GLU A 48 17.77 -1.60 11.97
C GLU A 48 18.48 -1.29 13.30
N ARG A 49 19.40 -0.31 13.30
CA ARG A 49 20.06 0.14 14.52
C ARG A 49 19.05 0.70 15.53
N ALA A 50 18.10 1.52 15.09
CA ALA A 50 17.07 2.07 15.96
C ALA A 50 16.19 0.96 16.58
N LEU A 51 15.91 -0.12 15.84
CA LEU A 51 15.21 -1.29 16.37
C LEU A 51 16.05 -1.98 17.47
N ASP A 52 17.33 -2.17 17.23
CA ASP A 52 18.21 -2.87 18.16
C ASP A 52 18.47 -2.04 19.44
N GLU A 53 18.54 -0.70 19.32
CA GLU A 53 18.85 0.21 20.44
C GLU A 53 17.60 0.61 21.27
N HIS A 54 16.43 0.72 20.65
CA HIS A 54 15.25 1.32 21.27
C HIS A 54 13.98 0.47 21.16
N GLY A 55 13.97 -0.59 20.34
CA GLY A 55 12.76 -1.30 19.99
C GLY A 55 11.96 -1.82 21.20
N ASP A 56 12.64 -2.25 22.25
CA ASP A 56 12.02 -2.78 23.46
C ASP A 56 11.83 -1.71 24.56
N ASP A 57 12.79 -0.77 24.70
CA ASP A 57 12.81 0.18 25.81
C ASP A 57 12.09 1.50 25.48
N ASP A 58 12.17 1.97 24.23
CA ASP A 58 11.51 3.20 23.75
C ASP A 58 10.93 2.99 22.33
N PRO A 59 9.82 2.24 22.23
CA PRO A 59 9.20 1.92 20.95
C PRO A 59 8.72 3.15 20.18
N ASP A 60 8.44 4.28 20.83
CA ASP A 60 8.05 5.53 20.19
C ASP A 60 9.23 6.17 19.46
N ALA A 61 10.39 6.23 20.10
CA ALA A 61 11.62 6.71 19.46
C ALA A 61 12.00 5.81 18.28
N ALA A 62 11.96 4.49 18.46
CA ALA A 62 12.20 3.53 17.40
C ALA A 62 11.23 3.71 16.23
N LEU A 63 9.92 3.85 16.49
CA LEU A 63 8.91 4.09 15.46
C LEU A 63 9.21 5.37 14.66
N GLY A 64 9.55 6.47 15.35
CA GLY A 64 9.85 7.74 14.69
C GLY A 64 11.01 7.62 13.69
N ILE A 65 12.09 6.96 14.11
CA ILE A 65 13.27 6.73 13.27
C ILE A 65 12.93 5.79 12.12
N VAL A 66 12.36 4.63 12.41
CA VAL A 66 12.02 3.60 11.39
C VAL A 66 11.09 4.15 10.32
N TRP A 67 10.05 4.89 10.72
CA TRP A 67 9.10 5.51 9.81
C TRP A 67 9.76 6.56 8.91
N GLY A 68 10.61 7.41 9.51
CA GLY A 68 11.38 8.43 8.79
C GLY A 68 12.35 7.83 7.78
N GLU A 69 13.16 6.86 8.20
CA GLU A 69 14.17 6.22 7.36
C GLU A 69 13.55 5.39 6.23
N TRP A 70 12.45 4.70 6.49
CA TRP A 70 11.72 3.99 5.44
C TRP A 70 11.23 4.94 4.35
N ARG A 71 10.64 6.07 4.71
CA ARG A 71 10.22 7.07 3.75
C ARG A 71 11.40 7.75 3.03
N SER A 72 12.50 7.98 3.72
CA SER A 72 13.72 8.50 3.12
C SER A 72 14.33 7.55 2.11
N ALA A 73 14.27 6.23 2.37
CA ALA A 73 14.69 5.22 1.40
C ALA A 73 13.85 5.25 0.11
N MET A 74 12.54 5.38 0.23
CA MET A 74 11.66 5.51 -0.94
C MET A 74 11.93 6.79 -1.73
N HIS A 75 12.21 7.89 -1.04
CA HIS A 75 12.60 9.16 -1.69
C HIS A 75 13.93 9.04 -2.43
N ALA A 76 14.96 8.46 -1.82
CA ALA A 76 16.26 8.24 -2.47
C ALA A 76 16.15 7.32 -3.70
N LEU A 77 15.30 6.32 -3.66
CA LEU A 77 15.02 5.47 -4.83
C LEU A 77 14.34 6.25 -5.95
N ARG A 78 13.45 7.19 -5.61
CA ARG A 78 12.82 8.08 -6.58
C ARG A 78 13.82 9.01 -7.24
N GLU A 79 14.72 9.61 -6.46
CA GLU A 79 15.82 10.42 -7.00
C GLU A 79 16.78 9.63 -7.90
N ALA A 80 16.90 8.31 -7.65
CA ALA A 80 17.68 7.39 -8.47
C ALA A 80 16.94 6.87 -9.73
N GLY A 81 15.69 7.29 -9.98
CA GLY A 81 14.93 6.90 -11.16
C GLY A 81 14.30 5.49 -11.08
N ALA A 82 14.01 4.99 -9.89
CA ALA A 82 13.55 3.61 -9.70
C ALA A 82 12.09 3.36 -10.12
N TYR A 83 11.27 4.40 -10.27
CA TYR A 83 9.83 4.28 -10.55
C TYR A 83 9.45 4.69 -11.97
N GLY A 84 10.33 5.39 -12.68
CA GLY A 84 10.23 5.71 -14.10
C GLY A 84 9.30 6.89 -14.42
N PRO A 85 8.92 7.06 -15.71
CA PRO A 85 8.19 8.25 -16.16
C PRO A 85 6.74 8.25 -15.70
N ARG A 86 6.09 9.43 -15.80
CA ARG A 86 4.64 9.58 -15.57
C ARG A 86 3.84 8.59 -16.42
N ALA A 87 2.77 8.06 -15.82
CA ALA A 87 1.73 7.33 -16.53
C ALA A 87 0.34 7.80 -16.08
N ASP A 88 -0.60 7.84 -17.00
CA ASP A 88 -1.96 8.32 -16.79
C ASP A 88 -2.95 7.17 -16.88
N GLY A 89 -3.85 7.09 -15.91
CA GLY A 89 -4.95 6.16 -15.80
C GLY A 89 -6.18 6.83 -15.22
N LEU A 90 -7.17 6.04 -14.83
CA LEU A 90 -8.44 6.52 -14.30
C LEU A 90 -8.86 5.71 -13.06
N VAL A 91 -9.68 6.30 -12.22
CA VAL A 91 -10.43 5.61 -11.18
C VAL A 91 -11.59 4.84 -11.82
N ALA A 92 -11.45 3.53 -11.94
CA ALA A 92 -12.46 2.65 -12.53
C ALA A 92 -13.62 2.37 -11.57
N ALA A 93 -13.33 2.21 -10.27
CA ALA A 93 -14.34 1.98 -9.24
C ALA A 93 -13.82 2.34 -7.84
N LEU A 94 -14.77 2.64 -6.94
CA LEU A 94 -14.52 2.95 -5.53
C LEU A 94 -15.39 2.05 -4.64
N HIS A 95 -14.84 1.67 -3.48
CA HIS A 95 -15.50 0.74 -2.58
C HIS A 95 -15.28 1.08 -1.10
N LEU A 96 -16.34 0.90 -0.32
CA LEU A 96 -16.37 1.07 1.12
C LEU A 96 -16.75 -0.23 1.83
N GLY A 97 -16.05 -0.57 2.88
CA GLY A 97 -16.30 -1.75 3.70
C GLY A 97 -17.02 -1.43 5.00
N SER A 98 -18.00 -2.25 5.35
CA SER A 98 -18.65 -2.21 6.67
C SER A 98 -18.00 -3.16 7.69
N GLY A 99 -16.81 -3.68 7.38
CA GLY A 99 -16.08 -4.62 8.23
C GLY A 99 -15.83 -5.99 7.58
N GLY A 100 -15.13 -6.01 6.45
CA GLY A 100 -14.75 -7.24 5.75
C GLY A 100 -14.84 -7.13 4.24
N VAL A 101 -14.96 -8.27 3.59
CA VAL A 101 -15.11 -8.40 2.13
C VAL A 101 -16.39 -9.16 1.80
N PRO A 102 -17.10 -8.80 0.73
CA PRO A 102 -16.81 -7.75 -0.25
C PRO A 102 -17.00 -6.34 0.32
N LYS A 103 -16.36 -5.34 -0.30
CA LYS A 103 -16.70 -3.94 -0.12
C LYS A 103 -17.83 -3.54 -1.08
N HIS A 104 -18.54 -2.48 -0.75
CA HIS A 104 -19.69 -1.98 -1.53
C HIS A 104 -19.27 -0.80 -2.42
N PRO A 105 -19.84 -0.67 -3.62
CA PRO A 105 -19.51 0.42 -4.52
C PRO A 105 -19.91 1.79 -3.95
N ALA A 106 -19.10 2.81 -4.27
CA ALA A 106 -19.34 4.21 -4.00
C ALA A 106 -19.05 5.05 -5.24
N ALA A 107 -19.73 6.18 -5.42
CA ALA A 107 -19.46 7.11 -6.51
C ALA A 107 -18.30 8.05 -6.19
N GLU A 108 -18.17 8.41 -4.92
CA GLU A 108 -17.08 9.23 -4.38
C GLU A 108 -16.73 8.79 -2.97
N VAL A 109 -15.52 9.11 -2.54
CA VAL A 109 -15.03 8.88 -1.18
C VAL A 109 -14.18 10.05 -0.72
N GLU A 110 -14.34 10.44 0.54
CA GLU A 110 -13.42 11.34 1.23
C GLU A 110 -12.28 10.50 1.82
N VAL A 111 -11.04 10.97 1.65
CA VAL A 111 -9.84 10.32 2.16
C VAL A 111 -9.11 11.25 3.11
N THR A 112 -8.82 10.76 4.31
CA THR A 112 -8.01 11.43 5.33
C THR A 112 -6.64 10.74 5.46
N TRP A 113 -5.79 11.25 6.34
CA TRP A 113 -4.52 10.61 6.70
C TRP A 113 -4.70 9.18 7.22
N SER A 114 -5.86 8.88 7.83
CA SER A 114 -6.18 7.56 8.37
C SER A 114 -6.80 6.59 7.36
N GLY A 115 -7.13 7.08 6.15
CA GLY A 115 -7.77 6.33 5.09
C GLY A 115 -9.14 6.85 4.70
N VAL A 116 -9.95 6.01 4.08
CA VAL A 116 -11.27 6.37 3.53
C VAL A 116 -12.29 6.56 4.66
N VAL A 117 -12.94 7.73 4.68
CA VAL A 117 -14.00 8.04 5.64
C VAL A 117 -15.16 7.06 5.46
N GLY A 118 -15.60 6.46 6.56
CA GLY A 118 -16.68 5.47 6.55
C GLY A 118 -16.24 4.04 6.20
N ASP A 119 -15.01 3.83 5.75
CA ASP A 119 -14.48 2.48 5.56
C ASP A 119 -14.14 1.84 6.92
N ARG A 120 -14.69 0.67 7.18
CA ARG A 120 -14.45 -0.07 8.42
C ARG A 120 -13.73 -1.37 8.11
N GLN A 121 -12.63 -1.60 8.82
CA GLN A 121 -11.88 -2.84 8.72
C GLN A 121 -12.32 -3.83 9.80
N ALA A 122 -12.47 -5.11 9.44
CA ALA A 122 -12.88 -6.16 10.37
C ALA A 122 -11.83 -6.46 11.43
N SER A 123 -10.57 -6.16 11.17
CA SER A 123 -9.46 -6.48 12.07
C SER A 123 -8.35 -5.44 11.94
N ARG A 124 -8.21 -4.61 12.94
CA ARG A 124 -7.11 -3.66 13.05
C ARG A 124 -5.74 -4.35 13.22
N GLN A 125 -5.76 -5.61 13.66
CA GLN A 125 -4.56 -6.43 13.75
C GLN A 125 -3.85 -6.63 12.40
N HIS A 126 -4.60 -6.53 11.28
CA HIS A 126 -4.10 -6.79 9.94
C HIS A 126 -4.23 -5.60 9.00
N HIS A 127 -5.04 -4.60 9.33
CA HIS A 127 -5.42 -3.50 8.43
C HIS A 127 -5.55 -2.18 9.17
N GLY A 128 -5.58 -1.08 8.43
CA GLY A 128 -5.95 0.25 8.94
C GLY A 128 -4.83 1.00 9.67
N ARG A 129 -3.60 0.66 9.40
CA ARG A 129 -2.43 1.42 9.84
C ARG A 129 -2.19 2.61 8.90
N PRO A 130 -1.44 3.63 9.31
CA PRO A 130 -1.13 4.77 8.43
C PRO A 130 -0.53 4.38 7.08
N TRP A 131 0.29 3.34 7.02
CA TRP A 131 0.83 2.79 5.76
C TRP A 131 -0.15 1.86 5.01
N GLN A 132 -1.35 1.66 5.53
CA GLN A 132 -2.45 0.88 4.94
C GLN A 132 -3.72 1.72 4.81
N ALA A 133 -3.55 3.04 4.68
CA ALA A 133 -4.67 3.99 4.62
C ALA A 133 -5.57 3.74 3.40
N LEU A 134 -4.97 3.40 2.27
CA LEU A 134 -5.67 2.98 1.05
C LEU A 134 -5.24 1.59 0.63
N CYS A 135 -6.17 0.85 0.00
CA CYS A 135 -5.89 -0.39 -0.72
C CYS A 135 -6.29 -0.19 -2.18
N LEU A 136 -5.32 -0.35 -3.10
CA LEU A 136 -5.49 -0.12 -4.52
C LEU A 136 -5.34 -1.43 -5.30
N TRP A 137 -6.05 -1.55 -6.45
CA TRP A 137 -5.87 -2.67 -7.37
C TRP A 137 -6.13 -2.26 -8.82
N SER A 138 -5.53 -2.98 -9.78
CA SER A 138 -5.77 -2.79 -11.23
C SER A 138 -7.04 -3.49 -11.67
N SER A 139 -7.85 -2.81 -12.50
CA SER A 139 -8.99 -3.42 -13.18
C SER A 139 -8.53 -4.49 -14.17
N GLU A 140 -7.41 -4.29 -14.86
CA GLU A 140 -6.88 -5.23 -15.83
C GLU A 140 -6.49 -6.56 -15.16
N VAL A 141 -5.86 -6.51 -13.98
CA VAL A 141 -5.53 -7.71 -13.19
C VAL A 141 -6.81 -8.43 -12.74
N ILE A 142 -7.82 -7.67 -12.30
CA ILE A 142 -9.13 -8.25 -11.94
C ILE A 142 -9.75 -8.94 -13.14
N ASP A 143 -9.75 -8.29 -14.30
CA ASP A 143 -10.33 -8.81 -15.54
C ASP A 143 -9.59 -10.06 -16.04
N GLU A 144 -8.26 -10.10 -15.90
CA GLU A 144 -7.46 -11.31 -16.21
C GLU A 144 -7.87 -12.49 -15.34
N PHE A 145 -8.03 -12.30 -14.03
CA PHE A 145 -8.53 -13.37 -13.16
C PHE A 145 -9.96 -13.77 -13.49
N ALA A 146 -10.82 -12.81 -13.80
CA ALA A 146 -12.21 -13.10 -14.20
C ALA A 146 -12.25 -13.88 -15.54
N ALA A 147 -11.43 -13.50 -16.52
CA ALA A 147 -11.28 -14.20 -17.80
C ALA A 147 -10.72 -15.63 -17.64
N ALA A 148 -9.90 -15.86 -16.59
CA ALA A 148 -9.43 -17.20 -16.20
C ALA A 148 -10.53 -18.04 -15.51
N GLY A 149 -11.75 -17.52 -15.35
CA GLY A 149 -12.91 -18.22 -14.79
C GLY A 149 -13.06 -18.07 -13.28
N HIS A 150 -12.35 -17.16 -12.65
CA HIS A 150 -12.52 -16.86 -11.22
C HIS A 150 -13.69 -15.90 -10.99
N PRO A 151 -14.58 -16.13 -10.00
CA PRO A 151 -15.70 -15.26 -9.69
C PRO A 151 -15.25 -14.01 -8.92
N ILE A 152 -14.30 -13.27 -9.46
CA ILE A 152 -13.73 -12.06 -8.88
C ILE A 152 -14.18 -10.82 -9.64
N GLY A 153 -14.23 -9.69 -8.96
CA GLY A 153 -14.58 -8.40 -9.53
C GLY A 153 -14.16 -7.27 -8.60
N PRO A 154 -14.33 -6.01 -9.02
CA PRO A 154 -13.97 -4.85 -8.22
C PRO A 154 -14.63 -4.85 -6.83
N GLY A 155 -13.86 -4.51 -5.79
CA GLY A 155 -14.30 -4.48 -4.38
C GLY A 155 -14.37 -5.84 -3.68
N LEU A 156 -14.35 -6.94 -4.43
CA LEU A 156 -14.51 -8.28 -3.86
C LEU A 156 -13.31 -8.71 -3.01
N ALA A 157 -12.11 -8.33 -3.42
CA ALA A 157 -10.90 -8.65 -2.68
C ALA A 157 -10.58 -7.66 -1.55
N GLY A 158 -11.33 -6.54 -1.46
CA GLY A 158 -11.26 -5.58 -0.36
C GLY A 158 -10.46 -4.32 -0.65
N GLU A 159 -10.15 -4.03 -1.90
CA GLU A 159 -9.58 -2.75 -2.30
C GLU A 159 -10.60 -1.61 -2.15
N ASN A 160 -10.08 -0.40 -1.88
CA ASN A 160 -10.87 0.84 -1.82
C ASN A 160 -10.98 1.49 -3.20
N VAL A 161 -9.90 1.44 -3.96
CA VAL A 161 -9.80 2.09 -5.27
C VAL A 161 -9.36 1.07 -6.30
N THR A 162 -10.19 0.86 -7.32
CA THR A 162 -9.81 0.13 -8.52
C THR A 162 -9.40 1.15 -9.57
N VAL A 163 -8.18 1.02 -10.09
CA VAL A 163 -7.64 1.91 -11.14
C VAL A 163 -7.51 1.16 -12.46
N SER A 164 -7.59 1.89 -13.58
CA SER A 164 -7.39 1.35 -14.93
C SER A 164 -6.31 2.11 -15.68
N ALA A 165 -5.75 1.48 -16.71
CA ALA A 165 -4.77 2.04 -17.64
C ALA A 165 -3.44 2.48 -17.00
N LEU A 166 -3.14 2.06 -15.77
CA LEU A 166 -1.82 2.24 -15.16
C LEU A 166 -0.92 1.01 -15.42
N PRO A 167 0.39 1.20 -15.67
CA PRO A 167 1.35 0.10 -15.73
C PRO A 167 1.51 -0.50 -14.34
N TRP A 168 0.72 -1.55 -14.03
CA TRP A 168 0.60 -2.09 -12.68
C TRP A 168 1.89 -2.70 -12.13
N ASP A 169 2.79 -3.13 -13.03
CA ASP A 169 4.15 -3.58 -12.70
C ASP A 169 5.04 -2.47 -12.12
N ARG A 170 4.65 -1.20 -12.30
CA ARG A 170 5.34 -0.03 -11.74
C ARG A 170 4.65 0.54 -10.50
N VAL A 171 3.47 0.05 -10.13
CA VAL A 171 2.76 0.42 -8.91
C VAL A 171 3.28 -0.45 -7.75
N VAL A 172 4.49 -0.15 -7.34
CA VAL A 172 5.29 -0.90 -6.37
C VAL A 172 5.61 -0.04 -5.14
N PRO A 173 6.05 -0.61 -4.00
CA PRO A 173 6.40 0.18 -2.81
C PRO A 173 7.34 1.33 -3.12
N GLY A 174 6.96 2.55 -2.70
CA GLY A 174 7.61 3.82 -2.99
C GLY A 174 7.10 4.58 -4.22
N ALA A 175 6.34 3.94 -5.11
CA ALA A 175 5.67 4.65 -6.20
C ALA A 175 4.65 5.65 -5.65
N GLN A 176 4.63 6.87 -6.18
CA GLN A 176 3.66 7.91 -5.79
C GLN A 176 2.55 8.02 -6.83
N LEU A 177 1.34 8.20 -6.34
CA LEU A 177 0.16 8.37 -7.18
C LEU A 177 -0.62 9.62 -6.75
N ARG A 178 -1.16 10.31 -7.75
CA ARG A 178 -2.23 11.30 -7.56
C ARG A 178 -3.52 10.71 -8.10
N ILE A 179 -4.51 10.56 -7.23
CA ILE A 179 -5.81 9.94 -7.55
C ILE A 179 -6.89 10.95 -7.17
N GLY A 180 -7.50 11.58 -8.17
CA GLY A 180 -8.36 12.74 -7.92
C GLY A 180 -7.59 13.84 -7.18
N GLU A 181 -8.11 14.26 -6.02
CA GLU A 181 -7.45 15.26 -5.15
C GLU A 181 -6.40 14.65 -4.22
N VAL A 182 -6.39 13.32 -4.05
CA VAL A 182 -5.54 12.61 -3.09
C VAL A 182 -4.16 12.35 -3.68
N ARG A 183 -3.10 12.63 -2.93
CA ARG A 183 -1.76 12.14 -3.21
C ARG A 183 -1.39 11.06 -2.21
N CYS A 184 -0.87 9.95 -2.70
CA CYS A 184 -0.49 8.82 -1.87
C CYS A 184 0.80 8.16 -2.37
N GLU A 185 1.43 7.39 -1.48
CA GLU A 185 2.65 6.64 -1.76
C GLU A 185 2.40 5.17 -1.44
N VAL A 186 2.68 4.30 -2.41
CA VAL A 186 2.57 2.86 -2.19
C VAL A 186 3.53 2.46 -1.08
N SER A 187 3.00 1.83 -0.06
CA SER A 187 3.75 1.48 1.14
C SER A 187 4.19 0.01 1.14
N SER A 188 3.31 -0.87 0.69
CA SER A 188 3.58 -2.31 0.66
C SER A 188 2.58 -3.04 -0.22
N TYR A 189 2.90 -4.29 -0.56
CA TYR A 189 1.92 -5.19 -1.15
C TYR A 189 0.89 -5.64 -0.11
N SER A 190 -0.38 -5.74 -0.55
CA SER A 190 -1.44 -6.31 0.27
C SER A 190 -1.44 -7.83 0.12
N LEU A 191 -0.92 -8.53 1.12
CA LEU A 191 -0.86 -9.99 1.09
C LEU A 191 -2.28 -10.59 0.98
N PRO A 192 -2.47 -11.62 0.13
CA PRO A 192 -3.74 -12.30 0.03
C PRO A 192 -4.07 -13.04 1.33
N CYS A 193 -5.33 -13.03 1.72
CA CYS A 193 -5.78 -13.72 2.92
C CYS A 193 -6.83 -14.79 2.59
N ARG A 194 -7.05 -15.73 3.50
CA ARG A 194 -8.01 -16.82 3.33
C ARG A 194 -9.45 -16.36 3.01
N LYS A 195 -9.81 -15.12 3.38
CA LYS A 195 -11.11 -14.55 3.04
C LYS A 195 -11.31 -14.38 1.53
N ASN A 196 -10.22 -14.28 0.76
CA ASN A 196 -10.25 -14.17 -0.69
C ASN A 196 -10.47 -15.53 -1.40
N ALA A 197 -10.31 -16.67 -0.71
CA ALA A 197 -10.42 -18.00 -1.32
C ALA A 197 -11.74 -18.23 -2.08
N ARG A 198 -12.85 -17.63 -1.62
CA ARG A 198 -14.17 -17.74 -2.27
C ARG A 198 -14.26 -17.06 -3.65
N TRP A 199 -13.32 -16.21 -3.99
CA TRP A 199 -13.24 -15.51 -5.27
C TRP A 199 -12.36 -16.24 -6.27
N PHE A 200 -11.87 -17.41 -5.92
CA PHE A 200 -11.06 -18.27 -6.79
C PHE A 200 -11.72 -19.64 -6.87
N THR A 201 -11.98 -20.10 -8.10
CA THR A 201 -12.73 -21.35 -8.39
C THR A 201 -12.15 -22.56 -7.67
N ASP A 202 -10.84 -22.61 -7.53
CA ASP A 202 -10.08 -23.68 -6.84
C ASP A 202 -9.71 -23.33 -5.38
N GLY A 203 -10.15 -22.16 -4.89
CA GLY A 203 -9.78 -21.63 -3.58
C GLY A 203 -8.33 -21.15 -3.46
N ARG A 204 -7.56 -21.15 -4.54
CA ARG A 204 -6.15 -20.79 -4.56
C ARG A 204 -5.91 -19.27 -4.64
N PHE A 205 -6.36 -18.54 -3.63
CA PHE A 205 -6.18 -17.09 -3.52
C PHE A 205 -4.70 -16.63 -3.49
N ASP A 206 -3.78 -17.55 -3.28
CA ASP A 206 -2.32 -17.31 -3.32
C ASP A 206 -1.84 -16.76 -4.67
N VAL A 207 -2.54 -17.03 -5.75
CA VAL A 207 -2.22 -16.51 -7.09
C VAL A 207 -2.23 -14.98 -7.16
N MET A 208 -2.89 -14.29 -6.21
CA MET A 208 -2.86 -12.81 -6.07
C MET A 208 -1.57 -12.30 -5.41
N HIS A 209 -0.65 -13.18 -4.98
CA HIS A 209 0.54 -12.75 -4.26
C HIS A 209 1.56 -12.13 -5.23
N HIS A 210 2.21 -11.02 -4.84
CA HIS A 210 3.21 -10.30 -5.65
C HIS A 210 4.37 -11.18 -6.17
N ARG A 211 4.68 -12.30 -5.51
CA ARG A 211 5.67 -13.27 -5.98
C ARG A 211 5.31 -13.95 -7.32
N HIS A 212 4.06 -13.86 -7.75
CA HIS A 212 3.57 -14.40 -9.01
C HIS A 212 3.54 -13.35 -10.13
N GLY A 213 4.11 -12.17 -9.91
CA GLY A 213 4.15 -11.06 -10.85
C GLY A 213 3.36 -9.85 -10.34
N PRO A 214 3.07 -8.87 -11.22
CA PRO A 214 2.38 -7.65 -10.87
C PRO A 214 0.86 -7.85 -10.72
N VAL A 215 0.46 -8.84 -9.91
CA VAL A 215 -0.95 -9.24 -9.73
C VAL A 215 -1.52 -8.84 -8.38
N SER A 216 -0.66 -8.35 -7.47
CA SER A 216 -1.08 -8.05 -6.09
C SER A 216 -1.77 -6.71 -5.99
N ARG A 217 -2.71 -6.61 -5.04
CA ARG A 217 -3.14 -5.31 -4.52
C ARG A 217 -1.97 -4.65 -3.79
N VAL A 218 -2.02 -3.33 -3.67
CA VAL A 218 -1.06 -2.56 -2.87
C VAL A 218 -1.77 -1.74 -1.80
N TYR A 219 -1.06 -1.48 -0.70
CA TYR A 219 -1.43 -0.47 0.27
C TYR A 219 -0.71 0.83 -0.03
N ALA A 220 -1.31 1.94 0.39
CA ALA A 220 -0.69 3.25 0.27
C ALA A 220 -0.88 4.10 1.54
N THR A 221 0.15 4.89 1.83
CA THR A 221 0.13 5.98 2.80
C THR A 221 -0.42 7.23 2.10
N VAL A 222 -1.31 7.96 2.76
CA VAL A 222 -1.81 9.24 2.26
C VAL A 222 -0.77 10.33 2.51
N LEU A 223 -0.41 11.09 1.49
CA LEU A 223 0.50 12.24 1.55
C LEU A 223 -0.24 13.57 1.54
N GLU A 224 -1.36 13.64 0.82
CA GLU A 224 -2.28 14.78 0.76
C GLU A 224 -3.71 14.21 0.75
N PRO A 225 -4.53 14.54 1.77
CA PRO A 225 -5.92 14.11 1.82
C PRO A 225 -6.77 14.84 0.79
N GLY A 226 -7.98 14.34 0.51
CA GLY A 226 -8.91 14.95 -0.44
C GLY A 226 -10.04 14.00 -0.82
N THR A 227 -10.71 14.30 -1.92
CA THR A 227 -11.81 13.51 -2.46
C THR A 227 -11.38 12.75 -3.70
N ILE A 228 -11.87 11.52 -3.85
CA ILE A 228 -11.72 10.70 -5.05
C ILE A 228 -13.12 10.37 -5.59
N ARG A 229 -13.30 10.52 -6.91
CA ARG A 229 -14.54 10.17 -7.62
C ARG A 229 -14.27 9.12 -8.69
N VAL A 230 -15.25 8.29 -8.98
CA VAL A 230 -15.19 7.40 -10.14
C VAL A 230 -15.03 8.24 -11.41
N GLY A 231 -14.06 7.88 -12.25
CA GLY A 231 -13.70 8.62 -13.46
C GLY A 231 -12.62 9.69 -13.25
N ASP A 232 -12.22 9.99 -12.02
CA ASP A 232 -11.09 10.90 -11.76
C ASP A 232 -9.79 10.36 -12.37
N PRO A 233 -8.85 11.25 -12.73
CA PRO A 233 -7.49 10.84 -13.10
C PRO A 233 -6.81 10.06 -11.99
N ALA A 234 -6.14 8.97 -12.35
CA ALA A 234 -5.20 8.26 -11.52
C ALA A 234 -3.82 8.34 -12.19
N ILE A 235 -2.89 9.07 -11.60
CA ILE A 235 -1.62 9.42 -12.21
C ILE A 235 -0.50 8.76 -11.40
N LEU A 236 0.29 7.93 -12.03
CA LEU A 236 1.58 7.50 -11.49
C LEU A 236 2.56 8.66 -11.68
N GLU A 237 3.02 9.25 -10.58
CA GLU A 237 3.92 10.39 -10.62
C GLU A 237 5.31 9.96 -11.12
N PRO A 238 6.00 10.78 -11.93
CA PRO A 238 7.35 10.45 -12.41
C PRO A 238 8.34 10.45 -11.25
N ASP A 239 9.51 9.90 -11.49
CA ASP A 239 10.67 10.16 -10.66
C ASP A 239 11.01 11.66 -10.63
N ALA A 240 11.74 12.11 -9.62
CA ALA A 240 12.06 13.51 -9.38
C ALA A 240 12.94 14.11 -10.47
#